data_aeece66bbf2f8c1647e7e007199fde68
#
_entry.id   aeece66bbf2f8c1647e7e007199fde68
#
_cell.length_a   1.000
_cell.length_b   1.000
_cell.length_c   1.000
_cell.angle_alpha   90.00
_cell.angle_beta   90.00
_cell.angle_gamma   90.00
#
_symmetry.space_group_name_H-M   'P 1'
#
loop_
_entity.id
_entity.type
_entity.pdbx_description
1 polymer ?
#
loop_
_entity_poly.entity_id
_entity_poly.type
_entity_poly.pdbx_seq_one_letter_code
_entity_poly.pdbx_strand_id
1 'polypeptide(L)'
;MTRLRKFESVFGENWVVGRYLLPALEKLGRAHTGVVLDLACGESPFRKCFPYARQYLRVDHDPLDAEVIRGDMRCVPLPDRSADAVLLCQAITDVPEPSAVLKEVRRLLRAGGSVIVFESMCYPEHDAPHDYFRLMPEGLRAVADTVGLQVRECMRLGGLFTRFASLWNTCLMGGLMRYRALRPIGLLGVAAGNVFCYALDRMAPHPRLASDYLAVLAPRDAALDLDSPASGSGN
;
A
#
# COMPACT_ATOMS: atom_id res chain seq x y z
N MET A 1 5.72 -4.29 19.25
CA MET A 1 5.81 -2.95 18.64
C MET A 1 4.65 -2.86 17.67
N THR A 2 3.76 -1.87 17.78
CA THR A 2 2.60 -1.75 16.89
C THR A 2 3.06 -1.55 15.44
N ARG A 3 2.26 -2.02 14.45
CA ARG A 3 2.62 -1.87 13.00
C ARG A 3 2.96 -0.43 12.64
N LEU A 4 2.26 0.55 13.21
CA LEU A 4 2.55 1.96 12.95
C LEU A 4 3.96 2.38 13.40
N ARG A 5 4.44 1.91 14.55
CA ARG A 5 5.80 2.17 15.02
C ARG A 5 6.88 1.59 14.11
N LYS A 6 6.55 0.58 13.30
CA LYS A 6 7.48 0.05 12.30
C LYS A 6 7.80 1.07 11.21
N PHE A 7 6.85 1.96 10.89
CA PHE A 7 7.00 3.03 9.89
C PHE A 7 7.49 4.36 10.48
N GLU A 8 7.21 4.64 11.74
CA GLU A 8 7.51 5.95 12.37
C GLU A 8 8.83 5.97 13.14
N SER A 9 9.16 4.88 13.80
CA SER A 9 10.36 4.79 14.63
C SER A 9 11.58 4.47 13.79
N VAL A 10 12.68 5.20 13.98
CA VAL A 10 13.98 4.90 13.33
C VAL A 10 14.48 3.48 13.63
N PHE A 11 14.00 2.88 14.70
CA PHE A 11 14.24 1.48 15.07
C PHE A 11 13.24 0.50 14.41
N GLY A 12 12.33 1.00 13.59
CA GLY A 12 11.35 0.20 12.87
C GLY A 12 11.90 -0.34 11.55
N GLU A 13 11.47 -1.55 11.22
CA GLU A 13 11.91 -2.24 10.01
C GLU A 13 11.55 -1.50 8.71
N ASN A 14 10.43 -0.78 8.71
CA ASN A 14 9.88 -0.06 7.57
C ASN A 14 9.99 1.46 7.70
N TRP A 15 10.89 1.95 8.55
CA TRP A 15 11.02 3.39 8.79
C TRP A 15 11.37 4.17 7.52
N VAL A 16 12.29 3.67 6.70
CA VAL A 16 12.67 4.35 5.43
C VAL A 16 11.47 4.42 4.49
N VAL A 17 10.71 3.32 4.33
CA VAL A 17 9.46 3.30 3.57
C VAL A 17 8.47 4.33 4.13
N GLY A 18 8.33 4.38 5.46
CA GLY A 18 7.45 5.32 6.16
C GLY A 18 7.79 6.78 5.89
N ARG A 19 9.06 7.13 5.72
CA ARG A 19 9.51 8.50 5.38
C ARG A 19 8.99 9.00 4.02
N TYR A 20 8.69 8.08 3.11
CA TYR A 20 8.11 8.39 1.80
C TYR A 20 6.59 8.18 1.79
N LEU A 21 6.11 7.08 2.36
CA LEU A 21 4.70 6.70 2.33
C LEU A 21 3.81 7.64 3.16
N LEU A 22 4.17 7.87 4.44
CA LEU A 22 3.27 8.59 5.35
C LEU A 22 2.93 10.01 4.88
N PRO A 23 3.89 10.84 4.44
CA PRO A 23 3.56 12.17 3.91
C PRO A 23 2.69 12.13 2.66
N ALA A 24 2.94 11.17 1.76
CA ALA A 24 2.15 11.01 0.54
C ALA A 24 0.73 10.57 0.85
N LEU A 25 0.57 9.58 1.74
CA LEU A 25 -0.73 9.07 2.16
C LEU A 25 -1.52 10.11 2.97
N GLU A 26 -0.87 10.87 3.86
CA GLU A 26 -1.51 11.98 4.58
C GLU A 26 -2.02 13.06 3.63
N LYS A 27 -1.24 13.42 2.60
CA LYS A 27 -1.67 14.38 1.58
C LYS A 27 -2.93 13.91 0.87
N LEU A 28 -2.98 12.65 0.44
CA LEU A 28 -4.15 12.06 -0.19
C LEU A 28 -5.32 11.96 0.80
N GLY A 29 -5.07 11.44 2.00
CA GLY A 29 -6.10 11.21 3.00
C GLY A 29 -6.79 12.47 3.48
N ARG A 30 -6.10 13.62 3.51
CA ARG A 30 -6.71 14.93 3.84
C ARG A 30 -7.78 15.38 2.84
N ALA A 31 -7.76 14.89 1.61
CA ALA A 31 -8.78 15.18 0.61
C ALA A 31 -10.07 14.37 0.80
N HIS A 32 -10.05 13.31 1.63
CA HIS A 32 -11.18 12.42 1.84
C HIS A 32 -11.94 12.77 3.13
N THR A 33 -13.14 13.33 2.97
CA THR A 33 -14.03 13.75 4.08
C THR A 33 -15.21 12.81 4.30
N GLY A 34 -15.40 11.83 3.40
CA GLY A 34 -16.52 10.89 3.42
C GLY A 34 -16.21 9.60 4.20
N VAL A 35 -16.73 8.49 3.69
CA VAL A 35 -16.48 7.15 4.22
C VAL A 35 -15.22 6.57 3.58
N VAL A 36 -14.22 6.27 4.39
CA VAL A 36 -12.99 5.57 4.00
C VAL A 36 -13.09 4.12 4.45
N LEU A 37 -12.82 3.20 3.55
CA LEU A 37 -12.82 1.77 3.80
C LEU A 37 -11.39 1.24 3.68
N ASP A 38 -10.86 0.71 4.77
CA ASP A 38 -9.53 0.09 4.87
C ASP A 38 -9.70 -1.43 4.76
N LEU A 39 -9.33 -2.00 3.61
CA LEU A 39 -9.44 -3.44 3.32
C LEU A 39 -8.14 -4.17 3.61
N ALA A 40 -8.26 -5.34 4.24
CA ALA A 40 -7.16 -6.10 4.82
C ALA A 40 -6.34 -5.21 5.77
N CYS A 41 -7.07 -4.55 6.67
CA CYS A 41 -6.56 -3.44 7.48
C CYS A 41 -5.51 -3.87 8.52
N GLY A 42 -5.48 -5.13 8.92
CA GLY A 42 -4.65 -5.62 10.01
C GLY A 42 -4.81 -4.75 11.26
N GLU A 43 -3.70 -4.18 11.77
CA GLU A 43 -3.71 -3.23 12.90
C GLU A 43 -4.17 -1.81 12.49
N SER A 44 -4.56 -1.61 11.24
CA SER A 44 -4.99 -0.31 10.67
C SER A 44 -4.00 0.85 10.96
N PRO A 45 -2.73 0.73 10.57
CA PRO A 45 -1.71 1.69 10.96
C PRO A 45 -1.90 3.06 10.29
N PHE A 46 -2.72 3.13 9.25
CA PHE A 46 -2.86 4.33 8.40
C PHE A 46 -4.09 5.18 8.69
N ARG A 47 -4.94 4.79 9.67
CA ARG A 47 -6.15 5.56 10.06
C ARG A 47 -5.87 7.04 10.29
N LYS A 48 -4.74 7.38 10.91
CA LYS A 48 -4.35 8.76 11.20
C LYS A 48 -4.08 9.61 9.95
N CYS A 49 -3.79 8.99 8.82
CA CYS A 49 -3.57 9.70 7.56
C CYS A 49 -4.89 10.28 6.99
N PHE A 50 -6.05 9.85 7.53
CA PHE A 50 -7.40 10.29 7.11
C PHE A 50 -8.11 11.09 8.21
N PRO A 51 -7.58 12.24 8.65
CA PRO A 51 -8.08 12.97 9.84
C PRO A 51 -9.46 13.57 9.63
N TYR A 52 -9.89 13.78 8.38
CA TYR A 52 -11.17 14.39 8.05
C TYR A 52 -12.22 13.39 7.58
N ALA A 53 -11.89 12.10 7.55
CA ALA A 53 -12.87 11.07 7.20
C ALA A 53 -14.03 11.09 8.20
N ARG A 54 -15.27 11.22 7.69
CA ARG A 54 -16.50 11.16 8.51
C ARG A 54 -16.63 9.80 9.19
N GLN A 55 -16.22 8.75 8.47
CA GLN A 55 -16.20 7.39 8.96
C GLN A 55 -15.00 6.64 8.38
N TYR A 56 -14.33 5.87 9.20
CA TYR A 56 -13.23 4.99 8.79
C TYR A 56 -13.61 3.56 9.16
N LEU A 57 -14.01 2.80 8.16
CA LEU A 57 -14.41 1.40 8.29
C LEU A 57 -13.19 0.50 8.07
N ARG A 58 -13.08 -0.54 8.88
CA ARG A 58 -12.00 -1.50 8.83
C ARG A 58 -12.56 -2.87 8.50
N VAL A 59 -11.99 -3.55 7.50
CA VAL A 59 -12.37 -4.90 7.10
C VAL A 59 -11.13 -5.77 7.07
N ASP A 60 -11.20 -6.93 7.69
CA ASP A 60 -10.14 -7.93 7.65
C ASP A 60 -10.73 -9.35 7.73
N HIS A 61 -10.04 -10.33 7.15
CA HIS A 61 -10.46 -11.73 7.25
C HIS A 61 -10.21 -12.30 8.63
N ASP A 62 -9.22 -11.76 9.36
CA ASP A 62 -8.87 -12.13 10.73
C ASP A 62 -8.87 -10.90 11.66
N PRO A 63 -10.07 -10.44 12.11
CA PRO A 63 -10.22 -9.24 12.91
C PRO A 63 -9.43 -9.29 14.20
N LEU A 64 -8.65 -8.24 14.46
CA LEU A 64 -7.87 -8.10 15.69
C LEU A 64 -8.68 -7.51 16.85
N ASP A 65 -9.80 -6.85 16.57
CA ASP A 65 -10.71 -6.29 17.55
C ASP A 65 -12.17 -6.28 17.05
N ALA A 66 -13.12 -6.02 17.96
CA ALA A 66 -14.56 -6.05 17.67
C ALA A 66 -15.05 -4.93 16.73
N GLU A 67 -14.25 -3.88 16.50
CA GLU A 67 -14.61 -2.80 15.59
C GLU A 67 -14.21 -3.10 14.13
N VAL A 68 -13.45 -4.17 13.89
CA VAL A 68 -13.09 -4.63 12.55
C VAL A 68 -14.18 -5.55 12.03
N ILE A 69 -14.70 -5.21 10.87
CA ILE A 69 -15.68 -6.05 10.17
C ILE A 69 -14.96 -7.27 9.62
N ARG A 70 -15.41 -8.47 10.01
CA ARG A 70 -14.90 -9.70 9.41
C ARG A 70 -15.37 -9.82 7.98
N GLY A 71 -14.44 -9.95 7.02
CA GLY A 71 -14.78 -10.10 5.60
C GLY A 71 -13.58 -10.39 4.73
N ASP A 72 -13.83 -11.08 3.62
CA ASP A 72 -12.86 -11.26 2.55
C ASP A 72 -12.88 -10.03 1.64
N MET A 73 -11.73 -9.48 1.28
CA MET A 73 -11.64 -8.31 0.39
C MET A 73 -12.17 -8.58 -1.03
N ARG A 74 -12.44 -9.86 -1.38
CA ARG A 74 -13.08 -10.26 -2.65
C ARG A 74 -14.61 -10.29 -2.54
N CYS A 75 -15.17 -10.27 -1.31
CA CYS A 75 -16.61 -10.31 -1.03
C CYS A 75 -16.87 -9.63 0.31
N VAL A 76 -16.89 -8.32 0.33
CA VAL A 76 -17.02 -7.51 1.54
C VAL A 76 -18.49 -7.42 1.96
N PRO A 77 -18.84 -7.65 3.25
CA PRO A 77 -20.22 -7.62 3.73
C PRO A 77 -20.74 -6.18 3.91
N LEU A 78 -20.58 -5.37 2.89
CA LEU A 78 -21.08 -3.98 2.83
C LEU A 78 -21.91 -3.77 1.57
N PRO A 79 -22.90 -2.85 1.61
CA PRO A 79 -23.72 -2.55 0.43
C PRO A 79 -22.92 -1.90 -0.69
N ASP A 80 -23.45 -1.99 -1.92
CA ASP A 80 -22.92 -1.26 -3.06
C ASP A 80 -22.83 0.23 -2.76
N ARG A 81 -21.84 0.90 -3.32
CA ARG A 81 -21.67 2.35 -3.21
C ARG A 81 -21.65 2.84 -1.76
N SER A 82 -20.95 2.13 -0.89
CA SER A 82 -20.85 2.44 0.54
C SER A 82 -19.64 3.29 0.91
N ALA A 83 -18.60 3.37 0.05
CA ALA A 83 -17.36 4.05 0.33
C ALA A 83 -17.04 5.20 -0.64
N ASP A 84 -16.50 6.29 -0.12
CA ASP A 84 -15.99 7.42 -0.90
C ASP A 84 -14.50 7.21 -1.26
N ALA A 85 -13.78 6.45 -0.42
CA ALA A 85 -12.43 5.98 -0.72
C ALA A 85 -12.22 4.56 -0.19
N VAL A 86 -11.43 3.76 -0.92
CA VAL A 86 -10.99 2.44 -0.48
C VAL A 86 -9.47 2.44 -0.42
N LEU A 87 -8.92 2.00 0.72
CA LEU A 87 -7.50 1.84 0.95
C LEU A 87 -7.12 0.36 0.85
N LEU A 88 -6.12 0.05 0.05
CA LEU A 88 -5.47 -1.25 -0.09
C LEU A 88 -3.97 -1.05 0.15
N CYS A 89 -3.47 -1.45 1.30
CA CYS A 89 -2.07 -1.31 1.65
C CYS A 89 -1.40 -2.66 1.80
N GLN A 90 -0.58 -3.04 0.83
CA GLN A 90 0.14 -4.31 0.79
C GLN A 90 -0.81 -5.50 1.00
N ALA A 91 -1.87 -5.56 0.21
CA ALA A 91 -2.94 -6.56 0.37
C ALA A 91 -3.37 -7.19 -0.95
N ILE A 92 -3.40 -6.43 -2.05
CA ILE A 92 -3.92 -6.92 -3.34
C ILE A 92 -3.06 -8.04 -3.93
N THR A 93 -1.82 -8.16 -3.48
CA THR A 93 -0.87 -9.20 -3.92
C THR A 93 -0.98 -10.50 -3.14
N ASP A 94 -1.73 -10.51 -2.03
CA ASP A 94 -1.89 -11.65 -1.13
C ASP A 94 -3.09 -12.53 -1.48
N VAL A 95 -3.66 -12.34 -2.66
CA VAL A 95 -4.74 -13.17 -3.22
C VAL A 95 -4.38 -13.68 -4.60
N PRO A 96 -4.85 -14.89 -4.98
CA PRO A 96 -4.56 -15.45 -6.30
C PRO A 96 -5.21 -14.70 -7.46
N GLU A 97 -6.27 -13.91 -7.20
CA GLU A 97 -7.03 -13.16 -8.19
C GLU A 97 -7.16 -11.67 -7.82
N PRO A 98 -6.15 -10.83 -8.08
CA PRO A 98 -6.21 -9.39 -7.79
C PRO A 98 -7.38 -8.66 -8.49
N SER A 99 -7.81 -9.15 -9.65
CA SER A 99 -8.98 -8.62 -10.38
C SER A 99 -10.28 -8.78 -9.61
N ALA A 100 -10.45 -9.86 -8.84
CA ALA A 100 -11.63 -10.08 -8.00
C ALA A 100 -11.71 -9.01 -6.89
N VAL A 101 -10.57 -8.65 -6.28
CA VAL A 101 -10.50 -7.57 -5.29
C VAL A 101 -10.89 -6.23 -5.91
N LEU A 102 -10.30 -5.88 -7.05
CA LEU A 102 -10.60 -4.59 -7.70
C LEU A 102 -12.05 -4.52 -8.22
N LYS A 103 -12.63 -5.65 -8.64
CA LYS A 103 -14.05 -5.73 -9.00
C LYS A 103 -14.95 -5.43 -7.80
N GLU A 104 -14.64 -6.02 -6.65
CA GLU A 104 -15.36 -5.78 -5.41
C GLU A 104 -15.19 -4.34 -4.93
N VAL A 105 -13.98 -3.81 -4.96
CA VAL A 105 -13.69 -2.41 -4.65
C VAL A 105 -14.53 -1.48 -5.53
N ARG A 106 -14.61 -1.75 -6.84
CA ARG A 106 -15.47 -0.97 -7.75
C ARG A 106 -16.94 -1.01 -7.38
N ARG A 107 -17.46 -2.16 -6.92
CA ARG A 107 -18.84 -2.29 -6.40
C ARG A 107 -19.09 -1.38 -5.21
N LEU A 108 -18.12 -1.33 -4.29
CA LEU A 108 -18.21 -0.56 -3.05
C LEU A 108 -18.06 0.94 -3.24
N LEU A 109 -17.40 1.39 -4.31
CA LEU A 109 -17.19 2.82 -4.56
C LEU A 109 -18.47 3.54 -4.94
N ARG A 110 -18.67 4.71 -4.33
CA ARG A 110 -19.63 5.71 -4.77
C ARG A 110 -19.19 6.36 -6.07
N ALA A 111 -20.12 7.04 -6.74
CA ALA A 111 -19.77 7.91 -7.86
C ALA A 111 -18.77 8.98 -7.41
N GLY A 112 -17.67 9.15 -8.17
CA GLY A 112 -16.58 10.05 -7.81
C GLY A 112 -15.63 9.52 -6.74
N GLY A 113 -15.84 8.29 -6.24
CA GLY A 113 -14.94 7.65 -5.28
C GLY A 113 -13.62 7.21 -5.89
N SER A 114 -12.63 6.96 -5.05
CA SER A 114 -11.27 6.56 -5.45
C SER A 114 -10.73 5.37 -4.66
N VAL A 115 -9.75 4.70 -5.25
CA VAL A 115 -8.98 3.63 -4.60
C VAL A 115 -7.55 4.12 -4.40
N ILE A 116 -7.02 3.93 -3.21
CA ILE A 116 -5.62 4.21 -2.88
C ILE A 116 -4.94 2.86 -2.67
N VAL A 117 -3.98 2.55 -3.54
CA VAL A 117 -3.22 1.29 -3.50
C VAL A 117 -1.78 1.61 -3.17
N PHE A 118 -1.25 1.03 -2.10
CA PHE A 118 0.17 1.04 -1.78
C PHE A 118 0.72 -0.37 -1.88
N GLU A 119 1.75 -0.56 -2.74
CA GLU A 119 2.38 -1.86 -2.93
C GLU A 119 3.90 -1.75 -3.04
N SER A 120 4.55 -2.82 -2.63
CA SER A 120 5.99 -2.98 -2.78
C SER A 120 6.31 -3.69 -4.09
N MET A 121 7.24 -3.13 -4.87
CA MET A 121 7.71 -3.74 -6.12
C MET A 121 8.73 -4.85 -5.90
N CYS A 122 9.33 -4.90 -4.71
CA CYS A 122 10.35 -5.89 -4.38
C CYS A 122 10.36 -6.13 -2.87
N TYR A 123 9.79 -7.23 -2.43
CA TYR A 123 9.78 -7.66 -1.03
C TYR A 123 10.10 -9.15 -0.94
N PRO A 124 10.86 -9.64 0.07
CA PRO A 124 11.06 -11.06 0.29
C PRO A 124 9.75 -11.83 0.43
N GLU A 125 9.78 -13.11 0.15
CA GLU A 125 8.64 -13.99 0.44
C GLU A 125 8.20 -13.83 1.91
N HIS A 126 6.91 -13.64 2.11
CA HIS A 126 6.28 -13.50 3.41
C HIS A 126 4.89 -14.16 3.35
N ASP A 127 4.33 -14.46 4.49
CA ASP A 127 2.96 -14.98 4.62
C ASP A 127 2.60 -16.21 3.74
N ALA A 128 3.60 -17.06 3.43
CA ALA A 128 3.34 -18.30 2.70
C ALA A 128 2.28 -19.15 3.43
N PRO A 129 1.30 -19.76 2.71
CA PRO A 129 1.20 -19.93 1.25
C PRO A 129 0.42 -18.81 0.51
N HIS A 130 0.17 -17.66 1.12
CA HIS A 130 -0.69 -16.59 0.59
C HIS A 130 0.09 -15.43 -0.06
N ASP A 131 1.34 -15.63 -0.43
CA ASP A 131 2.19 -14.66 -1.11
C ASP A 131 2.27 -14.97 -2.61
N TYR A 132 1.44 -14.30 -3.44
CA TYR A 132 1.24 -14.69 -4.84
C TYR A 132 1.99 -13.81 -5.84
N PHE A 133 2.03 -12.50 -5.62
CA PHE A 133 2.50 -11.56 -6.65
C PHE A 133 3.38 -10.44 -6.09
N ARG A 134 4.12 -9.82 -7.00
CA ARG A 134 4.72 -8.49 -6.86
C ARG A 134 4.25 -7.68 -8.06
N LEU A 135 3.15 -6.93 -7.89
CA LEU A 135 2.60 -6.14 -8.97
C LEU A 135 3.46 -4.90 -9.20
N MET A 136 4.00 -4.77 -10.39
CA MET A 136 4.57 -3.52 -10.86
C MET A 136 3.44 -2.53 -11.21
N PRO A 137 3.71 -1.20 -11.28
CA PRO A 137 2.68 -0.22 -11.64
C PRO A 137 1.91 -0.54 -12.93
N GLU A 138 2.60 -1.07 -13.95
CA GLU A 138 1.96 -1.48 -15.20
C GLU A 138 1.12 -2.75 -15.04
N GLY A 139 1.52 -3.67 -14.16
CA GLY A 139 0.70 -4.82 -13.79
C GLY A 139 -0.60 -4.40 -13.11
N LEU A 140 -0.51 -3.43 -12.18
CA LEU A 140 -1.70 -2.86 -11.54
C LEU A 140 -2.63 -2.19 -12.58
N ARG A 141 -2.08 -1.44 -13.55
CA ARG A 141 -2.86 -0.84 -14.65
C ARG A 141 -3.61 -1.91 -15.44
N ALA A 142 -2.91 -2.94 -15.87
CA ALA A 142 -3.50 -4.03 -16.64
C ALA A 142 -4.65 -4.72 -15.90
N VAL A 143 -4.48 -5.01 -14.60
CA VAL A 143 -5.54 -5.61 -13.78
C VAL A 143 -6.71 -4.64 -13.58
N ALA A 144 -6.45 -3.37 -13.28
CA ALA A 144 -7.47 -2.34 -13.08
C ALA A 144 -8.33 -2.15 -14.33
N ASP A 145 -7.71 -2.13 -15.51
CA ASP A 145 -8.40 -1.98 -16.80
C ASP A 145 -9.42 -3.09 -17.05
N THR A 146 -9.13 -4.33 -16.64
CA THR A 146 -10.06 -5.48 -16.81
C THR A 146 -11.38 -5.30 -16.07
N VAL A 147 -11.39 -4.49 -15.01
CA VAL A 147 -12.59 -4.24 -14.16
C VAL A 147 -13.16 -2.84 -14.33
N GLY A 148 -12.65 -2.05 -15.31
CA GLY A 148 -13.13 -0.70 -15.59
C GLY A 148 -12.72 0.31 -14.54
N LEU A 149 -11.59 0.09 -13.86
CA LEU A 149 -10.87 1.08 -13.07
C LEU A 149 -9.70 1.61 -13.90
N GLN A 150 -9.29 2.85 -13.63
CA GLN A 150 -8.16 3.49 -14.28
C GLN A 150 -7.21 4.07 -13.24
N VAL A 151 -5.92 3.86 -13.40
CA VAL A 151 -4.89 4.50 -12.57
C VAL A 151 -4.75 5.96 -13.01
N ARG A 152 -5.20 6.87 -12.16
CA ARG A 152 -5.15 8.34 -12.38
C ARG A 152 -3.79 8.92 -12.02
N GLU A 153 -3.21 8.44 -10.95
CA GLU A 153 -1.92 8.88 -10.44
C GLU A 153 -1.13 7.68 -9.92
N CYS A 154 0.18 7.69 -10.12
CA CYS A 154 1.08 6.68 -9.58
C CYS A 154 2.39 7.33 -9.16
N MET A 155 2.59 7.45 -7.86
CA MET A 155 3.79 7.97 -7.24
C MET A 155 4.75 6.84 -6.93
N ARG A 156 5.98 6.92 -7.40
CA ARG A 156 7.06 6.00 -7.04
C ARG A 156 7.68 6.47 -5.73
N LEU A 157 7.84 5.56 -4.78
CA LEU A 157 8.29 5.84 -3.42
C LEU A 157 9.59 5.10 -3.11
N GLY A 158 10.44 5.75 -2.31
CA GLY A 158 11.73 5.21 -1.94
C GLY A 158 12.68 5.05 -3.12
N GLY A 159 13.77 4.34 -2.90
CA GLY A 159 14.79 4.05 -3.88
C GLY A 159 15.47 2.71 -3.62
N LEU A 160 16.61 2.50 -4.27
CA LEU A 160 17.41 1.29 -4.11
C LEU A 160 17.82 1.07 -2.65
N PHE A 161 18.24 2.14 -1.97
CA PHE A 161 18.69 2.04 -0.59
C PHE A 161 17.56 1.84 0.40
N THR A 162 16.34 2.30 0.08
CA THR A 162 15.13 1.90 0.83
C THR A 162 15.00 0.38 0.86
N ARG A 163 15.24 -0.29 -0.27
CA ARG A 163 15.20 -1.75 -0.35
C ARG A 163 16.34 -2.42 0.44
N PHE A 164 17.54 -1.88 0.35
CA PHE A 164 18.66 -2.37 1.16
C PHE A 164 18.36 -2.24 2.66
N ALA A 165 17.77 -1.13 3.10
CA ALA A 165 17.36 -0.97 4.50
C ALA A 165 16.36 -2.05 4.92
N SER A 166 15.33 -2.33 4.10
CA SER A 166 14.34 -3.37 4.40
C SER A 166 15.00 -4.75 4.54
N LEU A 167 15.86 -5.14 3.60
CA LEU A 167 16.57 -6.43 3.65
C LEU A 167 17.53 -6.50 4.86
N TRP A 168 18.28 -5.43 5.11
CA TRP A 168 19.15 -5.32 6.27
C TRP A 168 18.40 -5.50 7.59
N ASN A 169 17.27 -4.81 7.72
CA ASN A 169 16.41 -4.90 8.89
C ASN A 169 15.84 -6.31 9.08
N THR A 170 15.40 -6.96 8.00
CA THR A 170 14.92 -8.35 8.04
C THR A 170 16.01 -9.29 8.52
N CYS A 171 17.25 -9.16 8.01
CA CYS A 171 18.38 -9.95 8.45
C CYS A 171 18.73 -9.74 9.93
N LEU A 172 18.71 -8.49 10.41
CA LEU A 172 19.00 -8.18 11.81
C LEU A 172 17.90 -8.68 12.74
N MET A 173 16.64 -8.48 12.38
CA MET A 173 15.50 -8.89 13.20
C MET A 173 15.34 -10.41 13.25
N GLY A 174 15.46 -11.10 12.12
CA GLY A 174 15.36 -12.55 12.02
C GLY A 174 16.59 -13.28 12.58
N GLY A 175 17.76 -12.65 12.48
CA GLY A 175 19.04 -13.23 12.91
C GLY A 175 19.48 -12.75 14.30
N LEU A 176 20.14 -11.59 14.35
CA LEU A 176 20.83 -11.11 15.55
C LEU A 176 19.89 -10.84 16.73
N MET A 177 18.72 -10.25 16.48
CA MET A 177 17.76 -9.87 17.52
C MET A 177 16.98 -11.05 18.12
N ARG A 178 17.11 -12.23 17.57
CA ARG A 178 16.68 -13.49 18.15
C ARG A 178 17.33 -13.75 19.52
N TYR A 179 18.59 -13.30 19.70
CA TYR A 179 19.32 -13.41 20.96
C TYR A 179 19.06 -12.16 21.82
N ARG A 180 18.42 -12.32 23.00
CA ARG A 180 18.03 -11.20 23.87
C ARG A 180 19.19 -10.26 24.22
N ALA A 181 20.37 -10.80 24.49
CA ALA A 181 21.57 -10.03 24.81
C ALA A 181 22.06 -9.14 23.66
N LEU A 182 21.78 -9.52 22.41
CA LEU A 182 22.21 -8.80 21.20
C LEU A 182 21.16 -7.82 20.66
N ARG A 183 19.94 -7.81 21.23
CA ARG A 183 18.87 -6.91 20.80
C ARG A 183 19.25 -5.42 20.78
N PRO A 184 19.93 -4.86 21.82
CA PRO A 184 20.31 -3.45 21.78
C PRO A 184 21.26 -3.14 20.60
N ILE A 185 22.20 -4.03 20.31
CA ILE A 185 23.14 -3.88 19.19
C ILE A 185 22.38 -3.99 17.86
N GLY A 186 21.46 -4.96 17.75
CA GLY A 186 20.60 -5.11 16.58
C GLY A 186 19.74 -3.87 16.31
N LEU A 187 19.14 -3.28 17.34
CA LEU A 187 18.34 -2.05 17.22
C LEU A 187 19.19 -0.85 16.77
N LEU A 188 20.41 -0.71 17.29
CA LEU A 188 21.36 0.31 16.84
C LEU A 188 21.73 0.09 15.37
N GLY A 189 21.95 -1.16 14.97
CA GLY A 189 22.23 -1.53 13.58
C GLY A 189 21.07 -1.19 12.64
N VAL A 190 19.82 -1.44 13.07
CA VAL A 190 18.59 -1.04 12.34
C VAL A 190 18.55 0.48 12.18
N ALA A 191 18.71 1.23 13.27
CA ALA A 191 18.65 2.70 13.22
C ALA A 191 19.75 3.29 12.33
N ALA A 192 21.00 2.82 12.48
CA ALA A 192 22.11 3.29 11.67
C ALA A 192 21.90 2.97 10.18
N GLY A 193 21.49 1.73 9.85
CA GLY A 193 21.19 1.31 8.49
C GLY A 193 20.04 2.15 7.88
N ASN A 194 18.98 2.39 8.63
CA ASN A 194 17.84 3.22 8.21
C ASN A 194 18.28 4.65 7.86
N VAL A 195 19.02 5.32 8.76
CA VAL A 195 19.48 6.70 8.54
C VAL A 195 20.42 6.75 7.34
N PHE A 196 21.37 5.83 7.26
CA PHE A 196 22.34 5.77 6.18
C PHE A 196 21.67 5.54 4.82
N CYS A 197 20.81 4.53 4.71
CA CYS A 197 20.10 4.23 3.48
C CYS A 197 19.14 5.37 3.05
N TYR A 198 18.46 6.00 3.99
CA TYR A 198 17.61 7.15 3.71
C TYR A 198 18.43 8.33 3.15
N ALA A 199 19.58 8.62 3.74
CA ALA A 199 20.49 9.66 3.26
C ALA A 199 20.97 9.38 1.83
N LEU A 200 21.38 8.13 1.55
CA LEU A 200 21.82 7.74 0.21
C LEU A 200 20.71 7.86 -0.83
N ASP A 201 19.49 7.44 -0.53
CA ASP A 201 18.36 7.62 -1.45
C ASP A 201 18.05 9.10 -1.74
N ARG A 202 18.27 9.97 -0.73
CA ARG A 202 18.12 11.43 -0.91
C ARG A 202 19.22 12.06 -1.76
N MET A 203 20.44 11.50 -1.70
CA MET A 203 21.59 11.99 -2.45
C MET A 203 21.61 11.49 -3.91
N ALA A 204 21.09 10.29 -4.16
CA ALA A 204 21.10 9.66 -5.47
C ALA A 204 19.71 9.12 -5.86
N PRO A 205 18.70 10.00 -6.01
CA PRO A 205 17.36 9.59 -6.38
C PRO A 205 17.37 9.04 -7.81
N HIS A 206 16.80 7.83 -8.00
CA HIS A 206 16.69 7.23 -9.31
C HIS A 206 15.29 6.63 -9.53
N PRO A 207 14.47 7.24 -10.42
CA PRO A 207 13.05 6.87 -10.56
C PRO A 207 12.80 5.40 -10.90
N ARG A 208 13.73 4.76 -11.65
CA ARG A 208 13.63 3.35 -12.03
C ARG A 208 13.98 2.37 -10.92
N LEU A 209 14.58 2.86 -9.83
CA LEU A 209 15.00 2.05 -8.67
C LEU A 209 14.09 2.26 -7.46
N ALA A 210 12.90 2.83 -7.66
CA ALA A 210 11.92 2.94 -6.59
C ALA A 210 11.61 1.57 -5.99
N SER A 211 11.44 1.54 -4.67
CA SER A 211 11.16 0.30 -3.94
C SER A 211 9.67 -0.03 -3.87
N ASP A 212 8.84 1.01 -3.85
CA ASP A 212 7.41 0.93 -3.62
C ASP A 212 6.67 1.94 -4.51
N TYR A 213 5.35 1.83 -4.57
CA TYR A 213 4.52 2.85 -5.22
C TYR A 213 3.21 3.06 -4.46
N LEU A 214 2.64 4.26 -4.63
CA LEU A 214 1.32 4.64 -4.17
C LEU A 214 0.52 5.09 -5.38
N ALA A 215 -0.56 4.38 -5.68
CA ALA A 215 -1.40 4.65 -6.84
C ALA A 215 -2.80 5.07 -6.41
N VAL A 216 -3.40 5.99 -7.17
CA VAL A 216 -4.80 6.38 -7.04
C VAL A 216 -5.54 5.91 -8.27
N LEU A 217 -6.58 5.09 -8.05
CA LEU A 217 -7.44 4.59 -9.12
C LEU A 217 -8.84 5.21 -8.96
N ALA A 218 -9.53 5.34 -10.09
CA ALA A 218 -10.94 5.74 -10.13
C ALA A 218 -11.68 4.95 -11.20
N PRO A 219 -13.01 4.85 -11.12
CA PRO A 219 -13.79 4.31 -12.22
C PRO A 219 -13.48 5.05 -13.53
N ARG A 220 -13.43 4.31 -14.63
CA ARG A 220 -13.33 4.89 -15.97
C ARG A 220 -14.64 5.56 -16.29
N ASP A 221 -14.65 6.88 -16.47
CA ASP A 221 -15.84 7.63 -16.84
C ASP A 221 -16.11 7.39 -18.33
N ALA A 222 -17.30 6.91 -18.66
CA ALA A 222 -17.71 6.66 -20.06
C ALA A 222 -17.68 7.91 -20.96
N ALA A 223 -17.61 9.11 -20.37
CA ALA A 223 -17.58 10.37 -21.11
C ALA A 223 -16.16 10.82 -21.56
N LEU A 224 -15.09 10.26 -20.99
CA LEU A 224 -13.71 10.66 -21.32
C LEU A 224 -13.04 9.76 -22.37
N ASP A 225 -13.64 8.62 -22.71
CA ASP A 225 -13.09 7.68 -23.71
C ASP A 225 -13.35 8.12 -25.17
N LEU A 226 -14.10 9.21 -25.40
CA LEU A 226 -14.39 9.72 -26.76
C LEU A 226 -13.26 10.58 -27.35
N ASP A 227 -12.31 11.04 -26.53
CA ASP A 227 -11.19 11.90 -26.95
C ASP A 227 -9.82 11.19 -26.98
N SER A 228 -9.79 9.87 -26.81
CA SER A 228 -8.53 9.11 -26.99
C SER A 228 -8.33 8.87 -28.48
N PRO A 229 -7.31 9.48 -29.14
CA PRO A 229 -7.04 9.18 -30.54
C PRO A 229 -6.72 7.70 -30.66
N ALA A 230 -7.50 6.99 -31.47
CA ALA A 230 -7.21 5.63 -31.85
C ALA A 230 -5.75 5.57 -32.26
N SER A 231 -4.92 4.81 -31.52
CA SER A 231 -3.55 4.52 -31.91
C SER A 231 -3.62 3.78 -33.23
N GLY A 232 -3.46 4.54 -34.32
CA GLY A 232 -3.43 4.03 -35.66
C GLY A 232 -2.38 2.94 -35.76
N SER A 233 -2.84 1.75 -36.10
CA SER A 233 -2.03 0.70 -36.70
C SER A 233 -1.41 1.29 -37.97
N GLY A 234 -0.12 1.57 -37.92
CA GLY A 234 0.68 2.00 -39.04
C GLY A 234 1.96 1.21 -39.06
N ASN A 235 2.01 0.23 -39.94
CA ASN A 235 3.13 -0.51 -40.57
C ASN A 235 4.51 -0.43 -39.90
#